data_caf93c6b64fc07e46420af841695e8c8
#
_entry.id   caf93c6b64fc07e46420af841695e8c8
#
_cell.length_a   1.000
_cell.length_b   1.000
_cell.length_c   1.000
_cell.angle_alpha   90.00
_cell.angle_beta   90.00
_cell.angle_gamma   90.00
#
_symmetry.space_group_name_H-M   'P 1'
#
loop_
_entity.id
_entity.type
_entity.pdbx_description
1 polymer ?
#
loop_
_entity_poly.entity_id
_entity_poly.type
_entity_poly.pdbx_seq_one_letter_code
_entity_poly.pdbx_strand_id
1 'polypeptide(L)'
;DADGRFRRTSDGRWVGRGDNRSLDDLLDSLAPDYAYAVVAGASHHRLPTVVVGNVADDPANIVADAPTADSVDIADLAARIDDFEPHVTLQTLIDRAEASPLAERSGAIATFTGRVRVKDSPDDDRTEQLAFEKYEGVAEERMAAISDELTDREGVFEVLMHHRVGVMGPGEDIVFVVVLAGHREEAFRAVEDGINRLKDEVPIFKKETTESEEFWLHERAG
;
A
#
# COMPACT_ATOMS: atom_id res chain seq x y z
N ASP A 1 -16.59 -18.48 17.18
CA ASP A 1 -17.74 -17.86 16.53
C ASP A 1 -17.25 -17.12 15.30
N ALA A 2 -17.69 -17.56 14.11
CA ALA A 2 -17.34 -16.86 12.88
C ALA A 2 -18.37 -15.74 12.70
N ASP A 3 -17.99 -14.53 13.03
CA ASP A 3 -18.85 -13.34 12.92
C ASP A 3 -19.05 -12.86 11.47
N GLY A 4 -18.56 -13.60 10.49
CA GLY A 4 -18.69 -13.32 9.06
C GLY A 4 -19.61 -14.31 8.34
N ARG A 5 -20.50 -13.81 7.49
CA ARG A 5 -21.37 -14.61 6.62
C ARG A 5 -21.10 -14.27 5.16
N PHE A 6 -20.84 -15.29 4.35
CA PHE A 6 -20.73 -15.18 2.91
C PHE A 6 -21.85 -15.95 2.23
N ARG A 7 -22.49 -15.30 1.27
CA ARG A 7 -23.50 -15.93 0.42
C ARG A 7 -23.07 -15.82 -1.03
N ARG A 8 -22.90 -16.96 -1.70
CA ARG A 8 -22.68 -17.03 -3.15
C ARG A 8 -24.01 -17.25 -3.85
N THR A 9 -24.23 -16.52 -4.94
CA THR A 9 -25.39 -16.69 -5.82
C THR A 9 -25.05 -17.65 -6.95
N SER A 10 -26.07 -18.17 -7.65
CA SER A 10 -25.88 -19.13 -8.74
C SER A 10 -25.17 -18.53 -9.97
N ASP A 11 -25.16 -17.22 -10.12
CA ASP A 11 -24.47 -16.47 -11.18
C ASP A 11 -23.01 -16.13 -10.82
N GLY A 12 -22.50 -16.68 -9.72
CA GLY A 12 -21.11 -16.50 -9.29
C GLY A 12 -20.86 -15.28 -8.40
N ARG A 13 -21.85 -14.43 -8.18
CA ARG A 13 -21.72 -13.28 -7.27
C ARG A 13 -21.69 -13.74 -5.82
N TRP A 14 -21.10 -12.92 -4.95
CA TRP A 14 -21.09 -13.16 -3.52
C TRP A 14 -21.41 -11.88 -2.74
N VAL A 15 -21.93 -12.05 -1.53
CA VAL A 15 -22.17 -10.99 -0.56
C VAL A 15 -21.63 -11.44 0.77
N GLY A 16 -20.77 -10.60 1.38
CA GLY A 16 -20.22 -10.80 2.72
C GLY A 16 -20.84 -9.84 3.72
N ARG A 17 -21.02 -10.28 4.96
CA ARG A 17 -21.34 -9.45 6.13
C ARG A 17 -20.55 -9.96 7.31
N GLY A 18 -19.99 -9.05 8.10
CA GLY A 18 -19.25 -9.39 9.31
C GLY A 18 -18.91 -8.13 10.08
N ASP A 19 -18.46 -8.31 11.30
CA ASP A 19 -17.99 -7.24 12.19
C ASP A 19 -16.47 -7.35 12.35
N ASN A 20 -15.83 -6.31 12.90
CA ASN A 20 -14.43 -6.29 13.30
C ASN A 20 -13.39 -6.42 12.17
N ARG A 21 -13.73 -5.99 10.94
CA ARG A 21 -12.75 -5.77 9.87
C ARG A 21 -12.70 -4.29 9.54
N SER A 22 -11.48 -3.76 9.41
CA SER A 22 -11.26 -2.43 8.85
C SER A 22 -11.55 -2.41 7.34
N LEU A 23 -11.66 -1.24 6.74
CA LEU A 23 -11.76 -1.13 5.29
C LEU A 23 -10.48 -1.63 4.63
N ASP A 24 -9.32 -1.33 5.21
CA ASP A 24 -8.02 -1.78 4.70
C ASP A 24 -7.90 -3.30 4.69
N ASP A 25 -8.33 -4.00 5.78
CA ASP A 25 -8.39 -5.47 5.80
C ASP A 25 -9.28 -6.03 4.68
N LEU A 26 -10.37 -5.34 4.35
CA LEU A 26 -11.25 -5.75 3.27
C LEU A 26 -10.61 -5.53 1.90
N LEU A 27 -10.01 -4.37 1.68
CA LEU A 27 -9.31 -4.04 0.44
C LEU A 27 -8.12 -4.98 0.23
N ASP A 28 -7.30 -5.22 1.26
CA ASP A 28 -6.17 -6.16 1.20
C ASP A 28 -6.64 -7.59 0.85
N SER A 29 -7.78 -8.01 1.39
CA SER A 29 -8.33 -9.34 1.10
C SER A 29 -8.94 -9.49 -0.30
N LEU A 30 -9.32 -8.39 -0.94
CA LEU A 30 -9.95 -8.37 -2.27
C LEU A 30 -8.97 -8.04 -3.39
N ALA A 31 -7.89 -7.33 -3.09
CA ALA A 31 -6.92 -6.86 -4.07
C ALA A 31 -6.35 -7.95 -5.00
N PRO A 32 -6.06 -9.19 -4.56
CA PRO A 32 -5.58 -10.25 -5.44
C PRO A 32 -6.61 -10.69 -6.50
N ASP A 33 -7.91 -10.57 -6.20
CA ASP A 33 -8.97 -11.13 -7.04
C ASP A 33 -9.69 -10.08 -7.91
N TYR A 34 -9.56 -8.79 -7.59
CA TYR A 34 -10.33 -7.70 -8.22
C TYR A 34 -9.44 -6.55 -8.68
N ALA A 35 -9.59 -6.16 -9.95
CA ALA A 35 -8.88 -5.01 -10.51
C ALA A 35 -9.36 -3.68 -9.93
N TYR A 36 -10.64 -3.58 -9.56
CA TYR A 36 -11.25 -2.35 -9.05
C TYR A 36 -12.19 -2.64 -7.88
N ALA A 37 -12.19 -1.74 -6.90
CA ALA A 37 -13.14 -1.70 -5.80
C ALA A 37 -13.83 -0.33 -5.75
N VAL A 38 -15.14 -0.32 -5.51
CA VAL A 38 -15.90 0.90 -5.26
C VAL A 38 -16.42 0.86 -3.83
N VAL A 39 -16.03 1.85 -3.05
CA VAL A 39 -16.40 1.96 -1.63
C VAL A 39 -17.33 3.16 -1.45
N ALA A 40 -18.43 2.98 -0.76
CA ALA A 40 -19.36 4.05 -0.43
C ALA A 40 -19.30 4.38 1.07
N GLY A 41 -19.20 5.69 1.40
CA GLY A 41 -19.22 6.16 2.78
C GLY A 41 -17.91 6.01 3.55
N ALA A 42 -16.76 6.10 2.84
CA ALA A 42 -15.42 5.94 3.41
C ALA A 42 -14.61 7.25 3.37
N SER A 43 -15.19 8.34 3.83
CA SER A 43 -14.61 9.69 3.77
C SER A 43 -13.28 9.87 4.53
N HIS A 44 -12.99 9.01 5.49
CA HIS A 44 -11.78 9.08 6.32
C HIS A 44 -10.55 8.41 5.71
N HIS A 45 -10.71 7.68 4.60
CA HIS A 45 -9.62 6.99 3.92
C HIS A 45 -9.05 7.85 2.80
N ARG A 46 -7.73 7.78 2.59
CA ARG A 46 -7.04 8.50 1.50
C ARG A 46 -7.18 7.76 0.15
N LEU A 47 -8.37 7.29 -0.14
CA LEU A 47 -8.68 6.69 -1.44
C LEU A 47 -9.04 7.76 -2.46
N PRO A 48 -8.84 7.54 -3.77
CA PRO A 48 -9.40 8.40 -4.81
C PRO A 48 -10.91 8.55 -4.59
N THR A 49 -11.35 9.74 -4.25
CA THR A 49 -12.70 9.98 -3.71
C THR A 49 -13.52 10.85 -4.65
N VAL A 50 -14.73 10.38 -4.96
CA VAL A 50 -15.75 11.18 -5.63
C VAL A 50 -16.70 11.73 -4.58
N VAL A 51 -16.74 13.05 -4.44
CA VAL A 51 -17.66 13.74 -3.52
C VAL A 51 -18.99 14.00 -4.23
N VAL A 52 -20.09 13.62 -3.59
CA VAL A 52 -21.44 13.85 -4.11
C VAL A 52 -22.26 14.63 -3.10
N GLY A 53 -22.67 15.84 -3.48
CA GLY A 53 -23.41 16.75 -2.62
C GLY A 53 -22.54 17.36 -1.52
N ASN A 54 -23.17 17.80 -0.43
CA ASN A 54 -22.47 18.34 0.73
C ASN A 54 -22.04 17.21 1.66
N VAL A 55 -20.75 17.07 1.89
CA VAL A 55 -20.19 16.17 2.90
C VAL A 55 -19.70 16.98 4.09
N ALA A 56 -19.83 16.42 5.30
CA ALA A 56 -19.38 17.08 6.53
C ALA A 56 -17.87 16.98 6.73
N ASP A 57 -17.26 15.96 6.15
CA ASP A 57 -15.84 15.68 6.22
C ASP A 57 -15.13 16.26 4.98
N ASP A 58 -13.85 16.56 5.11
CA ASP A 58 -12.98 17.04 4.04
C ASP A 58 -12.10 15.85 3.57
N PRO A 59 -12.51 15.10 2.52
CA PRO A 59 -11.74 13.95 2.06
C PRO A 59 -10.38 14.35 1.49
N ALA A 60 -9.36 13.59 1.81
CA ALA A 60 -7.97 13.97 1.52
C ALA A 60 -7.57 13.83 0.04
N ASN A 61 -8.30 13.05 -0.78
CA ASN A 61 -7.95 12.75 -2.17
C ASN A 61 -9.20 12.84 -3.06
N ILE A 62 -9.64 14.07 -3.35
CA ILE A 62 -10.81 14.32 -4.18
C ILE A 62 -10.41 14.30 -5.66
N VAL A 63 -10.92 13.32 -6.42
CA VAL A 63 -10.70 13.17 -7.87
C VAL A 63 -11.85 13.72 -8.69
N ALA A 64 -13.03 13.87 -8.11
CA ALA A 64 -14.18 14.55 -8.68
C ALA A 64 -15.14 15.04 -7.58
N ASP A 65 -15.89 16.10 -7.91
CA ASP A 65 -16.94 16.69 -7.10
C ASP A 65 -18.20 16.89 -7.94
N ALA A 66 -19.36 16.53 -7.42
CA ALA A 66 -20.62 16.67 -8.12
C ALA A 66 -21.76 17.00 -7.17
N PRO A 67 -22.68 17.91 -7.52
CA PRO A 67 -23.80 18.29 -6.64
C PRO A 67 -24.81 17.18 -6.39
N THR A 68 -24.91 16.22 -7.34
CA THR A 68 -25.80 15.04 -7.24
C THR A 68 -25.17 13.83 -7.93
N ALA A 69 -25.62 12.63 -7.59
CA ALA A 69 -25.12 11.40 -8.21
C ALA A 69 -25.33 11.39 -9.74
N ASP A 70 -26.43 11.93 -10.24
CA ASP A 70 -26.73 11.99 -11.67
C ASP A 70 -25.82 12.97 -12.44
N SER A 71 -25.14 13.86 -11.74
CA SER A 71 -24.20 14.83 -12.34
C SER A 71 -22.73 14.36 -12.31
N VAL A 72 -22.45 13.18 -11.78
CA VAL A 72 -21.12 12.56 -11.85
C VAL A 72 -20.83 12.10 -13.26
N ASP A 73 -19.71 12.54 -13.82
CA ASP A 73 -19.25 12.06 -15.15
C ASP A 73 -18.54 10.70 -14.99
N ILE A 74 -19.36 9.65 -15.02
CA ILE A 74 -18.87 8.26 -14.91
C ILE A 74 -17.93 7.91 -16.08
N ALA A 75 -18.16 8.48 -17.28
CA ALA A 75 -17.34 8.15 -18.45
C ALA A 75 -15.93 8.74 -18.32
N ASP A 76 -15.80 9.97 -17.81
CA ASP A 76 -14.51 10.59 -17.52
C ASP A 76 -13.77 9.84 -16.41
N LEU A 77 -14.45 9.51 -15.31
CA LEU A 77 -13.85 8.73 -14.22
C LEU A 77 -13.35 7.37 -14.69
N ALA A 78 -14.14 6.65 -15.48
CA ALA A 78 -13.74 5.36 -16.01
C ALA A 78 -12.55 5.46 -16.99
N ALA A 79 -12.44 6.56 -17.73
CA ALA A 79 -11.32 6.78 -18.65
C ALA A 79 -9.99 7.07 -17.91
N ARG A 80 -10.07 7.58 -16.68
CA ARG A 80 -8.90 7.95 -15.85
C ARG A 80 -8.65 7.01 -14.69
N ILE A 81 -9.39 5.90 -14.57
CA ILE A 81 -9.33 5.03 -13.40
C ILE A 81 -7.94 4.45 -13.15
N ASP A 82 -7.19 4.21 -14.22
CA ASP A 82 -5.82 3.66 -14.16
C ASP A 82 -4.77 4.74 -13.82
N ASP A 83 -5.16 6.03 -13.82
CA ASP A 83 -4.29 7.14 -13.39
C ASP A 83 -4.37 7.34 -11.86
N PHE A 84 -5.32 6.72 -11.19
CA PHE A 84 -5.46 6.84 -9.74
C PHE A 84 -4.44 5.96 -9.02
N GLU A 85 -4.00 6.40 -7.83
CA GLU A 85 -3.09 5.63 -7.00
C GLU A 85 -3.70 4.25 -6.66
N PRO A 86 -3.05 3.13 -7.04
CA PRO A 86 -3.58 1.80 -6.79
C PRO A 86 -3.44 1.41 -5.32
N HIS A 87 -4.38 0.59 -4.83
CA HIS A 87 -4.24 -0.09 -3.54
C HIS A 87 -3.28 -1.28 -3.69
N VAL A 88 -2.07 -1.14 -3.19
CA VAL A 88 -1.01 -2.16 -3.31
C VAL A 88 -0.86 -2.93 -2.00
N THR A 89 -0.84 -4.26 -2.12
CA THR A 89 -0.57 -5.19 -1.01
C THR A 89 0.72 -5.97 -1.27
N LEU A 90 1.26 -6.61 -0.22
CA LEU A 90 2.38 -7.54 -0.40
C LEU A 90 2.03 -8.65 -1.40
N GLN A 91 0.80 -9.20 -1.31
CA GLN A 91 0.38 -10.28 -2.20
C GLN A 91 0.34 -9.85 -3.67
N THR A 92 -0.20 -8.66 -3.95
CA THR A 92 -0.23 -8.16 -5.35
C THR A 92 1.17 -7.94 -5.92
N LEU A 93 2.16 -7.58 -5.10
CA LEU A 93 3.56 -7.51 -5.53
C LEU A 93 4.18 -8.89 -5.75
N ILE A 94 3.86 -9.87 -4.90
CA ILE A 94 4.29 -11.26 -5.10
C ILE A 94 3.72 -11.82 -6.40
N ASP A 95 2.42 -11.65 -6.64
CA ASP A 95 1.74 -12.10 -7.86
C ASP A 95 2.37 -11.48 -9.12
N ARG A 96 2.76 -10.19 -9.05
CA ARG A 96 3.50 -9.52 -10.14
C ARG A 96 4.88 -10.13 -10.35
N ALA A 97 5.63 -10.42 -9.29
CA ALA A 97 6.92 -11.07 -9.39
C ALA A 97 6.80 -12.49 -9.98
N GLU A 98 5.78 -13.25 -9.60
CA GLU A 98 5.48 -14.56 -10.14
C GLU A 98 5.03 -14.54 -11.61
N ALA A 99 4.43 -13.44 -12.04
CA ALA A 99 4.05 -13.20 -13.44
C ALA A 99 5.22 -12.72 -14.32
N SER A 100 6.39 -12.48 -13.76
CA SER A 100 7.60 -12.07 -14.49
C SER A 100 7.97 -13.09 -15.57
N PRO A 101 8.39 -12.66 -16.77
CA PRO A 101 8.91 -13.56 -17.80
C PRO A 101 10.13 -14.38 -17.33
N LEU A 102 10.80 -13.96 -16.26
CA LEU A 102 11.96 -14.63 -15.68
C LEU A 102 11.61 -15.56 -14.51
N ALA A 103 10.33 -15.67 -14.14
CA ALA A 103 9.88 -16.49 -13.02
C ALA A 103 10.25 -17.97 -13.17
N GLU A 104 10.25 -18.52 -14.39
CA GLU A 104 10.66 -19.91 -14.66
C GLU A 104 12.13 -20.19 -14.29
N ARG A 105 12.97 -19.16 -14.19
CA ARG A 105 14.39 -19.26 -13.81
C ARG A 105 14.63 -18.98 -12.34
N SER A 106 13.58 -18.56 -11.64
CA SER A 106 13.65 -18.18 -10.24
C SER A 106 13.63 -19.40 -9.32
N GLY A 107 14.52 -19.41 -8.35
CA GLY A 107 14.51 -20.35 -7.24
C GLY A 107 14.14 -19.71 -5.90
N ALA A 108 13.94 -18.38 -5.85
CA ALA A 108 13.62 -17.67 -4.63
C ALA A 108 12.81 -16.40 -4.86
N ILE A 109 11.81 -16.19 -4.01
CA ILE A 109 11.19 -14.90 -3.77
C ILE A 109 11.48 -14.54 -2.32
N ALA A 110 12.07 -13.36 -2.10
CA ALA A 110 12.27 -12.82 -0.76
C ALA A 110 11.49 -11.52 -0.61
N THR A 111 10.96 -11.28 0.59
CA THR A 111 10.14 -10.11 0.88
C THR A 111 10.57 -9.43 2.16
N PHE A 112 10.42 -8.11 2.21
CA PHE A 112 10.45 -7.32 3.42
C PHE A 112 9.13 -6.58 3.56
N THR A 113 8.56 -6.61 4.77
CA THR A 113 7.38 -5.82 5.15
C THR A 113 7.73 -4.97 6.36
N GLY A 114 7.71 -3.66 6.20
CA GLY A 114 7.80 -2.72 7.31
C GLY A 114 6.41 -2.45 7.88
N ARG A 115 6.31 -2.39 9.21
CA ARG A 115 5.04 -2.24 9.93
C ARG A 115 5.11 -1.14 10.98
N VAL A 116 3.96 -0.56 11.32
CA VAL A 116 3.86 0.37 12.44
C VAL A 116 4.06 -0.39 13.74
N ARG A 117 5.13 -0.04 14.47
CA ARG A 117 5.37 -0.57 15.82
C ARG A 117 4.53 0.18 16.83
N VAL A 118 4.06 -0.52 17.85
CA VAL A 118 3.35 0.10 18.97
C VAL A 118 4.30 0.86 19.89
N LYS A 119 5.52 0.33 20.06
CA LYS A 119 6.59 0.89 20.90
C LYS A 119 7.95 0.53 20.31
N ASP A 120 8.91 1.42 20.42
CA ASP A 120 10.30 1.14 20.08
C ASP A 120 11.04 0.45 21.23
N SER A 121 10.72 0.82 22.48
CA SER A 121 11.21 0.17 23.69
C SER A 121 10.07 -0.07 24.70
N PRO A 122 10.26 -0.91 25.72
CA PRO A 122 9.23 -1.17 26.74
C PRO A 122 8.76 0.08 27.49
N ASP A 123 9.63 1.06 27.65
CA ASP A 123 9.38 2.29 28.43
C ASP A 123 8.87 3.46 27.59
N ASP A 124 8.80 3.32 26.26
CA ASP A 124 8.30 4.36 25.38
C ASP A 124 6.78 4.50 25.45
N ASP A 125 6.29 5.69 25.14
CA ASP A 125 4.87 5.92 24.92
C ASP A 125 4.38 5.08 23.72
N ARG A 126 3.08 4.77 23.73
CA ARG A 126 2.50 4.00 22.65
C ARG A 126 2.33 4.90 21.42
N THR A 127 2.78 4.42 20.28
CA THR A 127 2.42 5.01 18.98
C THR A 127 0.94 4.80 18.73
N GLU A 128 0.19 5.87 18.54
CA GLU A 128 -1.22 5.83 18.15
C GLU A 128 -1.36 5.73 16.64
N GLN A 129 -0.52 6.47 15.90
CA GLN A 129 -0.50 6.45 14.44
C GLN A 129 0.83 6.98 13.88
N LEU A 130 1.12 6.56 12.65
CA LEU A 130 2.14 7.15 11.78
C LEU A 130 1.47 7.75 10.56
N ALA A 131 1.83 9.00 10.22
CA ALA A 131 1.44 9.60 8.95
C ALA A 131 2.67 9.67 8.04
N PHE A 132 2.51 9.21 6.81
CA PHE A 132 3.53 9.26 5.79
C PHE A 132 3.10 10.15 4.64
N GLU A 133 4.00 11.04 4.23
CA GLU A 133 3.88 11.88 3.07
C GLU A 133 5.07 11.65 2.14
N LYS A 134 4.87 11.72 0.83
CA LYS A 134 5.95 11.62 -0.15
C LYS A 134 5.88 12.79 -1.14
N TYR A 135 7.01 13.16 -1.69
CA TYR A 135 7.01 13.99 -2.89
C TYR A 135 6.57 13.13 -4.08
N GLU A 136 5.31 13.31 -4.50
CA GLU A 136 4.74 12.61 -5.65
C GLU A 136 5.64 12.76 -6.90
N GLY A 137 5.77 11.68 -7.65
CA GLY A 137 6.66 11.61 -8.80
C GLY A 137 8.12 11.34 -8.42
N VAL A 138 8.70 12.12 -7.53
CA VAL A 138 10.13 11.97 -7.15
C VAL A 138 10.36 10.67 -6.36
N ALA A 139 9.46 10.35 -5.45
CA ALA A 139 9.57 9.13 -4.66
C ALA A 139 9.43 7.87 -5.54
N GLU A 140 8.45 7.87 -6.45
CA GLU A 140 8.24 6.79 -7.42
C GLU A 140 9.43 6.62 -8.36
N GLU A 141 9.92 7.72 -8.95
CA GLU A 141 11.11 7.70 -9.82
C GLU A 141 12.33 7.15 -9.07
N ARG A 142 12.51 7.53 -7.80
CA ARG A 142 13.65 7.04 -7.02
C ARG A 142 13.51 5.56 -6.66
N MET A 143 12.32 5.11 -6.25
CA MET A 143 12.06 3.68 -6.02
C MET A 143 12.28 2.86 -7.29
N ALA A 144 11.80 3.33 -8.44
CA ALA A 144 12.02 2.68 -9.73
C ALA A 144 13.52 2.58 -10.07
N ALA A 145 14.29 3.66 -9.90
CA ALA A 145 15.72 3.67 -10.14
C ALA A 145 16.46 2.67 -9.22
N ILE A 146 16.08 2.59 -7.94
CA ILE A 146 16.65 1.59 -7.02
C ILE A 146 16.32 0.18 -7.48
N SER A 147 15.07 -0.07 -7.89
CA SER A 147 14.62 -1.37 -8.39
C SER A 147 15.42 -1.79 -9.63
N ASP A 148 15.60 -0.89 -10.59
CA ASP A 148 16.37 -1.15 -11.82
C ASP A 148 17.84 -1.48 -11.50
N GLU A 149 18.50 -0.65 -10.68
CA GLU A 149 19.89 -0.85 -10.28
C GLU A 149 20.12 -2.16 -9.51
N LEU A 150 19.15 -2.60 -8.72
CA LEU A 150 19.22 -3.90 -8.01
C LEU A 150 18.93 -5.06 -8.96
N THR A 151 18.04 -4.89 -9.93
CA THR A 151 17.71 -5.89 -10.94
C THR A 151 18.88 -6.13 -11.91
N ASP A 152 19.75 -5.14 -12.15
CA ASP A 152 20.97 -5.28 -12.95
C ASP A 152 22.03 -6.21 -12.31
N ARG A 153 21.85 -6.61 -11.05
CA ARG A 153 22.77 -7.52 -10.37
C ARG A 153 22.62 -8.96 -10.88
N GLU A 154 23.72 -9.67 -11.01
CA GLU A 154 23.71 -11.07 -11.40
C GLU A 154 22.84 -11.92 -10.45
N GLY A 155 21.92 -12.68 -11.01
CA GLY A 155 21.03 -13.57 -10.27
C GLY A 155 19.78 -12.89 -9.69
N VAL A 156 19.62 -11.59 -9.80
CA VAL A 156 18.39 -10.85 -9.47
C VAL A 156 17.57 -10.68 -10.74
N PHE A 157 16.30 -11.02 -10.72
CA PHE A 157 15.43 -11.01 -11.89
C PHE A 157 14.40 -9.89 -11.88
N GLU A 158 13.90 -9.54 -10.71
CA GLU A 158 12.95 -8.44 -10.52
C GLU A 158 12.98 -7.93 -9.08
N VAL A 159 12.86 -6.62 -8.93
CA VAL A 159 12.75 -5.96 -7.64
C VAL A 159 11.54 -5.03 -7.69
N LEU A 160 10.58 -5.24 -6.81
CA LEU A 160 9.38 -4.43 -6.68
C LEU A 160 9.35 -3.76 -5.32
N MET A 161 9.08 -2.46 -5.32
CA MET A 161 9.00 -1.66 -4.10
C MET A 161 7.70 -0.88 -4.06
N HIS A 162 7.13 -0.76 -2.88
CA HIS A 162 5.98 0.12 -2.65
C HIS A 162 6.01 0.65 -1.22
N HIS A 163 5.73 1.94 -1.07
CA HIS A 163 5.55 2.57 0.23
C HIS A 163 4.18 3.22 0.29
N ARG A 164 3.38 2.83 1.26
CA ARG A 164 2.05 3.41 1.50
C ARG A 164 2.20 4.83 2.04
N VAL A 165 1.26 5.68 1.71
CA VAL A 165 1.14 7.06 2.23
C VAL A 165 -0.19 7.24 2.96
N GLY A 166 -0.27 8.28 3.79
CA GLY A 166 -1.44 8.54 4.63
C GLY A 166 -1.20 8.12 6.07
N VAL A 167 -2.27 7.89 6.81
CA VAL A 167 -2.23 7.57 8.24
C VAL A 167 -2.39 6.07 8.43
N MET A 168 -1.45 5.46 9.15
CA MET A 168 -1.44 4.04 9.49
C MET A 168 -1.44 3.86 10.99
N GLY A 169 -2.26 2.93 11.46
CA GLY A 169 -2.35 2.52 12.86
C GLY A 169 -1.34 1.43 13.24
N PRO A 170 -1.22 1.16 14.54
CA PRO A 170 -0.34 0.11 15.06
C PRO A 170 -0.61 -1.25 14.42
N GLY A 171 0.45 -1.87 13.91
CA GLY A 171 0.41 -3.18 13.28
C GLY A 171 0.07 -3.16 11.78
N GLU A 172 -0.28 -2.02 11.20
CA GLU A 172 -0.48 -1.89 9.75
C GLU A 172 0.84 -1.90 9.00
N ASP A 173 0.78 -2.41 7.77
CA ASP A 173 1.93 -2.51 6.87
C ASP A 173 2.12 -1.17 6.14
N ILE A 174 3.37 -0.72 6.03
CA ILE A 174 3.74 0.60 5.47
C ILE A 174 4.63 0.51 4.23
N VAL A 175 5.49 -0.49 4.14
CA VAL A 175 6.44 -0.61 3.04
C VAL A 175 6.66 -2.07 2.67
N PHE A 176 6.77 -2.33 1.38
CA PHE A 176 7.05 -3.65 0.83
C PHE A 176 8.25 -3.59 -0.09
N VAL A 177 9.12 -4.58 0.01
CA VAL A 177 10.15 -4.89 -0.97
C VAL A 177 10.02 -6.36 -1.34
N VAL A 178 9.86 -6.66 -2.62
CA VAL A 178 9.73 -8.02 -3.15
C VAL A 178 10.83 -8.24 -4.17
N VAL A 179 11.59 -9.30 -4.04
CA VAL A 179 12.70 -9.65 -4.93
C VAL A 179 12.51 -11.05 -5.47
N LEU A 180 12.54 -11.17 -6.79
CA LEU A 180 12.60 -12.43 -7.53
C LEU A 180 14.06 -12.69 -7.93
N ALA A 181 14.62 -13.84 -7.54
CA ALA A 181 16.02 -14.15 -7.79
C ALA A 181 16.26 -15.64 -8.09
N GLY A 182 17.42 -15.95 -8.70
CA GLY A 182 17.83 -17.32 -8.98
C GLY A 182 18.07 -18.15 -7.72
N HIS A 183 18.66 -17.56 -6.71
CA HIS A 183 18.97 -18.24 -5.43
C HIS A 183 18.67 -17.33 -4.23
N ARG A 184 18.57 -17.94 -3.05
CA ARG A 184 18.22 -17.24 -1.81
C ARG A 184 19.24 -16.16 -1.40
N GLU A 185 20.51 -16.35 -1.73
CA GLU A 185 21.57 -15.42 -1.30
C GLU A 185 21.43 -14.07 -2.00
N GLU A 186 21.20 -14.08 -3.31
CA GLU A 186 20.93 -12.87 -4.10
C GLU A 186 19.62 -12.22 -3.66
N ALA A 187 18.56 -13.02 -3.41
CA ALA A 187 17.27 -12.52 -2.98
C ALA A 187 17.37 -11.77 -1.63
N PHE A 188 18.02 -12.35 -0.63
CA PHE A 188 18.15 -11.71 0.69
C PHE A 188 19.01 -10.47 0.66
N ARG A 189 20.14 -10.48 -0.08
CA ARG A 189 20.98 -9.27 -0.23
C ARG A 189 20.24 -8.15 -0.93
N ALA A 190 19.50 -8.46 -2.00
CA ALA A 190 18.76 -7.46 -2.74
C ALA A 190 17.60 -6.88 -1.91
N VAL A 191 16.91 -7.69 -1.09
CA VAL A 191 15.88 -7.20 -0.16
C VAL A 191 16.48 -6.28 0.90
N GLU A 192 17.59 -6.68 1.55
CA GLU A 192 18.26 -5.87 2.56
C GLU A 192 18.72 -4.53 1.99
N ASP A 193 19.43 -4.56 0.86
CA ASP A 193 19.89 -3.34 0.19
C ASP A 193 18.72 -2.48 -0.29
N GLY A 194 17.66 -3.12 -0.78
CA GLY A 194 16.45 -2.45 -1.24
C GLY A 194 15.79 -1.62 -0.15
N ILE A 195 15.54 -2.21 1.01
CA ILE A 195 14.93 -1.44 2.12
C ILE A 195 15.87 -0.39 2.69
N ASN A 196 17.17 -0.66 2.77
CA ASN A 196 18.14 0.32 3.24
C ASN A 196 18.19 1.52 2.30
N ARG A 197 18.31 1.29 0.99
CA ARG A 197 18.32 2.35 -0.01
C ARG A 197 17.00 3.12 -0.08
N LEU A 198 15.87 2.44 0.06
CA LEU A 198 14.58 3.10 0.11
C LEU A 198 14.54 4.11 1.26
N LYS A 199 14.98 3.73 2.45
CA LYS A 199 15.03 4.62 3.62
C LYS A 199 16.00 5.79 3.46
N ASP A 200 17.14 5.56 2.81
CA ASP A 200 18.20 6.56 2.69
C ASP A 200 17.95 7.54 1.53
N GLU A 201 17.30 7.11 0.45
CA GLU A 201 17.30 7.79 -0.82
C GLU A 201 15.92 8.27 -1.28
N VAL A 202 14.83 7.67 -0.78
CA VAL A 202 13.47 8.03 -1.19
C VAL A 202 12.92 9.14 -0.27
N PRO A 203 12.45 10.28 -0.82
CA PRO A 203 11.98 11.40 -0.01
C PRO A 203 10.58 11.11 0.56
N ILE A 204 10.55 10.38 1.66
CA ILE A 204 9.36 10.07 2.44
C ILE A 204 9.48 10.72 3.80
N PHE A 205 8.44 11.44 4.20
CA PHE A 205 8.35 12.12 5.50
C PHE A 205 7.44 11.33 6.42
N LYS A 206 7.89 11.13 7.64
CA LYS A 206 7.16 10.41 8.66
C LYS A 206 6.83 11.32 9.83
N LYS A 207 5.56 11.36 10.21
CA LYS A 207 5.07 12.06 11.40
C LYS A 207 4.51 11.01 12.36
N GLU A 208 4.95 11.04 13.60
CA GLU A 208 4.48 10.14 14.64
C GLU A 208 3.58 10.87 15.62
N THR A 209 2.47 10.24 15.97
CA THR A 209 1.60 10.65 17.06
C THR A 209 1.62 9.55 18.12
N THR A 210 1.99 9.92 19.33
CA THR A 210 1.96 9.06 20.52
C THR A 210 0.89 9.52 21.51
N GLU A 211 0.69 8.77 22.59
CA GLU A 211 -0.25 9.16 23.66
C GLU A 211 0.06 10.54 24.28
N SER A 212 1.29 11.04 24.18
CA SER A 212 1.72 12.30 24.81
C SER A 212 2.13 13.40 23.83
N GLU A 213 2.61 13.06 22.62
CA GLU A 213 3.27 14.00 21.73
C GLU A 213 2.97 13.71 20.24
N GLU A 214 3.10 14.75 19.42
CA GLU A 214 3.07 14.68 17.97
C GLU A 214 4.33 15.33 17.42
N PHE A 215 5.12 14.59 16.59
CA PHE A 215 6.40 15.08 16.07
C PHE A 215 6.77 14.50 14.71
N TRP A 216 7.51 15.30 13.92
CA TRP A 216 8.09 14.85 12.67
C TRP A 216 9.38 14.10 12.94
N LEU A 217 9.47 12.88 12.45
CA LEU A 217 10.70 12.10 12.47
C LEU A 217 11.49 12.35 11.18
N HIS A 218 12.69 12.91 11.34
CA HIS A 218 13.69 12.84 10.31
C HIS A 218 14.53 11.59 10.58
N GLU A 219 14.33 10.52 9.81
CA GLU A 219 15.25 9.40 9.87
C GLU A 219 16.63 9.89 9.46
N ARG A 220 17.50 10.12 10.44
CA ARG A 220 18.94 10.21 10.20
C ARG A 220 19.44 8.78 10.20
N ALA A 221 20.15 8.41 9.12
CA ALA A 221 20.93 7.19 9.09
C ALA A 221 21.77 7.10 10.36
N GLY A 222 21.56 6.04 11.14
CA GLY A 222 22.37 5.64 12.27
C GLY A 222 23.22 4.45 11.90
#